data_fedf885602dfe4d9c131c11bd0ee5667
#
_entry.id   fedf885602dfe4d9c131c11bd0ee5667
#
_cell.length_a   1.000
_cell.length_b   1.000
_cell.length_c   1.000
_cell.angle_alpha   90.00
_cell.angle_beta   90.00
_cell.angle_gamma   90.00
#
_symmetry.space_group_name_H-M   'P 1'
#
loop_
_entity.id
_entity.type
_entity.pdbx_description
1 polymer ?
#
loop_
_entity_poly.entity_id
_entity_poly.type
_entity_poly.pdbx_seq_one_letter_code
_entity_poly.pdbx_strand_id
1 'polypeptide(L)'
;MIALGCNKPIYIEDYERMGTEPGACHHCHTGLCPVGITTQDEDLIARLPVDEAADHVAGFLNSMTQEMQMFARACGKNDVHDLEPEDMRAMTIEASAITGIPLVGTDFAFRPESFADAIMRAMTAQTTNGHSDQKASLI
;
A
#
# COMPACT_ATOMS: atom_id res chain seq x y z
N MET A 1 10.95 -5.75 11.16
CA MET A 1 10.79 -5.40 12.59
C MET A 1 9.78 -6.33 13.27
N ILE A 2 8.51 -6.34 12.87
CA ILE A 2 7.48 -7.23 13.43
C ILE A 2 7.89 -8.70 13.32
N ALA A 3 8.37 -9.13 12.17
CA ALA A 3 8.87 -10.50 11.95
C ALA A 3 10.03 -10.89 12.89
N LEU A 4 10.83 -9.92 13.31
CA LEU A 4 11.90 -10.12 14.31
C LEU A 4 11.39 -10.14 15.76
N GLY A 5 10.11 -9.95 15.99
CA GLY A 5 9.51 -10.02 17.30
C GLY A 5 9.45 -8.69 18.07
N CYS A 6 9.41 -7.54 17.39
CA CYS A 6 9.30 -6.24 18.07
C CYS A 6 8.02 -6.08 18.90
N ASN A 7 7.05 -6.98 18.78
CA ASN A 7 5.80 -7.00 19.54
C ASN A 7 5.79 -8.04 20.66
N LYS A 8 6.93 -8.62 21.04
CA LYS A 8 6.96 -9.64 22.09
C LYS A 8 6.51 -9.06 23.44
N PRO A 9 5.51 -9.69 24.11
CA PRO A 9 5.02 -9.21 25.40
C PRO A 9 6.04 -9.44 26.55
N ILE A 10 7.11 -10.19 26.30
CA ILE A 10 8.13 -10.52 27.31
C ILE A 10 8.86 -9.27 27.85
N TYR A 11 8.74 -8.14 27.16
CA TYR A 11 9.37 -6.88 27.54
C TYR A 11 8.37 -5.80 27.94
N ILE A 12 7.20 -6.18 28.47
CA ILE A 12 6.14 -5.24 28.90
C ILE A 12 6.65 -4.16 29.86
N GLU A 13 7.50 -4.54 30.81
CA GLU A 13 8.09 -3.61 31.78
C GLU A 13 8.87 -2.47 31.14
N ASP A 14 9.58 -2.78 30.04
CA ASP A 14 10.30 -1.75 29.27
C ASP A 14 9.34 -0.83 28.54
N TYR A 15 8.25 -1.36 27.98
CA TYR A 15 7.23 -0.55 27.34
C TYR A 15 6.54 0.39 28.33
N GLU A 16 6.20 -0.07 29.52
CA GLU A 16 5.64 0.75 30.59
C GLU A 16 6.61 1.87 31.02
N ARG A 17 7.88 1.53 31.25
CA ARG A 17 8.93 2.49 31.57
C ARG A 17 9.13 3.57 30.52
N MET A 18 8.94 3.22 29.25
CA MET A 18 9.07 4.11 28.09
C MET A 18 7.76 4.83 27.74
N GLY A 19 6.67 4.56 28.46
CA GLY A 19 5.36 5.17 28.21
C GLY A 19 4.74 4.76 26.87
N THR A 20 4.99 3.53 26.44
CA THR A 20 4.48 2.99 25.16
C THR A 20 3.93 1.57 25.37
N GLU A 21 3.34 0.99 24.33
CA GLU A 21 2.74 -0.35 24.35
C GLU A 21 3.34 -1.23 23.25
N PRO A 22 3.30 -2.58 23.40
CA PRO A 22 3.65 -3.49 22.33
C PRO A 22 2.82 -3.22 21.07
N GLY A 23 3.49 -3.09 19.92
CA GLY A 23 2.83 -2.74 18.64
C GLY A 23 2.58 -1.25 18.42
N ALA A 24 2.63 -0.43 19.47
CA ALA A 24 2.54 1.04 19.39
C ALA A 24 3.84 1.74 19.79
N CYS A 25 4.94 0.99 19.90
CA CYS A 25 6.25 1.51 20.25
C CYS A 25 6.84 2.36 19.11
N HIS A 26 7.31 3.56 19.44
CA HIS A 26 7.89 4.50 18.48
C HIS A 26 9.39 4.77 18.72
N HIS A 27 10.10 3.88 19.42
CA HIS A 27 11.49 4.07 19.82
C HIS A 27 12.55 3.57 18.83
N CYS A 28 12.18 3.20 17.61
CA CYS A 28 13.13 2.69 16.61
C CYS A 28 14.26 3.67 16.23
N HIS A 29 14.02 4.96 16.41
CA HIS A 29 14.98 6.04 16.08
C HIS A 29 15.78 6.54 17.28
N THR A 30 15.46 6.09 18.48
CA THR A 30 16.06 6.61 19.73
C THR A 30 17.32 5.87 20.16
N GLY A 31 17.58 4.68 19.62
CA GLY A 31 18.62 3.76 20.08
C GLY A 31 18.23 2.99 21.37
N LEU A 32 17.02 3.16 21.88
CA LEU A 32 16.51 2.53 23.09
C LEU A 32 15.48 1.43 22.79
N CYS A 33 15.71 0.66 21.72
CA CYS A 33 14.81 -0.42 21.34
C CYS A 33 14.75 -1.50 22.43
N PRO A 34 13.60 -1.73 23.10
CA PRO A 34 13.52 -2.65 24.23
C PRO A 34 13.70 -4.12 23.87
N VAL A 35 13.59 -4.46 22.58
CA VAL A 35 13.76 -5.83 22.07
C VAL A 35 15.10 -6.06 21.36
N GLY A 36 16.01 -5.09 21.42
CA GLY A 36 17.37 -5.26 20.91
C GLY A 36 17.56 -5.17 19.39
N ILE A 37 16.54 -4.70 18.64
CA ILE A 37 16.61 -4.66 17.16
C ILE A 37 17.30 -3.40 16.65
N THR A 38 16.91 -2.22 17.15
CA THR A 38 17.42 -0.92 16.69
C THR A 38 18.14 -0.19 17.83
N THR A 39 19.22 -0.77 18.32
CA THR A 39 20.01 -0.24 19.43
C THR A 39 21.48 -0.61 19.23
N GLN A 40 22.37 0.14 19.88
CA GLN A 40 23.79 -0.18 20.01
C GLN A 40 24.17 -0.44 21.49
N ASP A 41 23.19 -0.42 22.37
CA ASP A 41 23.36 -0.77 23.76
C ASP A 41 23.53 -2.28 23.91
N GLU A 42 24.63 -2.73 24.53
CA GLU A 42 25.00 -4.14 24.64
C GLU A 42 23.97 -4.96 25.42
N ASP A 43 23.41 -4.38 26.50
CA ASP A 43 22.41 -5.04 27.32
C ASP A 43 21.08 -5.20 26.57
N LEU A 44 20.73 -4.24 25.73
CA LEU A 44 19.53 -4.33 24.89
C LEU A 44 19.76 -5.29 23.70
N ILE A 45 20.92 -5.26 23.07
CA ILE A 45 21.28 -6.19 21.96
C ILE A 45 21.19 -7.63 22.45
N ALA A 46 21.68 -7.92 23.65
CA ALA A 46 21.67 -9.26 24.23
C ALA A 46 20.26 -9.84 24.42
N ARG A 47 19.22 -9.03 24.37
CA ARG A 47 17.82 -9.47 24.48
C ARG A 47 17.26 -10.10 23.21
N LEU A 48 17.91 -9.88 22.05
CA LEU A 48 17.46 -10.44 20.80
C LEU A 48 17.97 -11.87 20.63
N PRO A 49 17.11 -12.90 20.74
CA PRO A 49 17.51 -14.27 20.47
C PRO A 49 17.63 -14.47 18.96
N VAL A 50 18.84 -14.41 18.43
CA VAL A 50 19.11 -14.34 16.99
C VAL A 50 18.52 -15.54 16.24
N ASP A 51 18.69 -16.75 16.74
CA ASP A 51 18.21 -17.98 16.08
C ASP A 51 16.65 -17.98 16.04
N GLU A 52 16.01 -17.69 17.14
CA GLU A 52 14.52 -17.60 17.19
C GLU A 52 14.00 -16.47 16.30
N ALA A 53 14.67 -15.33 16.28
CA ALA A 53 14.31 -14.21 15.41
C ALA A 53 14.47 -14.56 13.92
N ALA A 54 15.50 -15.34 13.56
CA ALA A 54 15.69 -15.83 12.20
C ALA A 54 14.56 -16.78 11.78
N ASP A 55 14.16 -17.70 12.66
CA ASP A 55 13.02 -18.60 12.40
C ASP A 55 11.70 -17.82 12.23
N HIS A 56 11.48 -16.79 13.05
CA HIS A 56 10.31 -15.92 12.90
C HIS A 56 10.30 -15.18 11.56
N VAL A 57 11.44 -14.64 11.12
CA VAL A 57 11.55 -13.97 9.81
C VAL A 57 11.29 -14.97 8.69
N ALA A 58 11.89 -16.16 8.75
CA ALA A 58 11.66 -17.20 7.76
C ALA A 58 10.18 -17.62 7.70
N GLY A 59 9.54 -17.84 8.85
CA GLY A 59 8.11 -18.15 8.94
C GLY A 59 7.23 -17.03 8.35
N PHE A 60 7.53 -15.79 8.69
CA PHE A 60 6.79 -14.62 8.18
C PHE A 60 6.90 -14.51 6.65
N LEU A 61 8.11 -14.60 6.09
CA LEU A 61 8.32 -14.52 4.65
C LEU A 61 7.66 -15.68 3.91
N ASN A 62 7.75 -16.90 4.45
CA ASN A 62 7.09 -18.06 3.87
C ASN A 62 5.56 -17.90 3.86
N SER A 63 4.97 -17.41 4.95
CA SER A 63 3.53 -17.16 5.03
C SER A 63 3.08 -16.12 4.01
N MET A 64 3.79 -14.99 3.93
CA MET A 64 3.50 -13.96 2.93
C MET A 64 3.61 -14.49 1.49
N THR A 65 4.64 -15.31 1.22
CA THR A 65 4.80 -15.91 -0.11
C THR A 65 3.63 -16.85 -0.45
N GLN A 66 3.17 -17.64 0.51
CA GLN A 66 2.01 -18.52 0.32
C GLN A 66 0.74 -17.73 0.06
N GLU A 67 0.53 -16.63 0.79
CA GLU A 67 -0.62 -15.74 0.57
C GLU A 67 -0.58 -15.11 -0.84
N MET A 68 0.58 -14.59 -1.27
CA MET A 68 0.74 -14.05 -2.62
C MET A 68 0.46 -15.09 -3.70
N GLN A 69 0.93 -16.34 -3.52
CA GLN A 69 0.62 -17.44 -4.44
C GLN A 69 -0.87 -17.79 -4.45
N MET A 70 -1.53 -17.70 -3.31
CA MET A 70 -2.98 -17.93 -3.22
C MET A 70 -3.75 -16.86 -4.00
N PHE A 71 -3.37 -15.58 -3.87
CA PHE A 71 -3.97 -14.50 -4.66
C PHE A 71 -3.72 -14.68 -6.15
N ALA A 72 -2.50 -15.02 -6.56
CA ALA A 72 -2.20 -15.29 -7.98
C ALA A 72 -3.09 -16.39 -8.56
N ARG A 73 -3.26 -17.50 -7.81
CA ARG A 73 -4.16 -18.60 -8.21
C ARG A 73 -5.62 -18.16 -8.27
N ALA A 74 -6.07 -17.31 -7.35
CA ALA A 74 -7.43 -16.76 -7.38
C ALA A 74 -7.69 -15.90 -8.63
N CYS A 75 -6.63 -15.23 -9.15
CA CYS A 75 -6.66 -14.50 -10.41
C CYS A 75 -6.44 -15.40 -11.64
N GLY A 76 -6.34 -16.73 -11.46
CA GLY A 76 -6.07 -17.68 -12.55
C GLY A 76 -4.63 -17.69 -13.05
N LYS A 77 -3.69 -17.15 -12.25
CA LYS A 77 -2.24 -17.10 -12.56
C LYS A 77 -1.50 -18.21 -11.83
N ASN A 78 -0.40 -18.68 -12.43
CA ASN A 78 0.46 -19.71 -11.83
C ASN A 78 1.70 -19.12 -11.15
N ASP A 79 2.08 -17.91 -11.47
CA ASP A 79 3.19 -17.18 -10.91
C ASP A 79 2.73 -15.81 -10.39
N VAL A 80 3.30 -15.35 -9.28
CA VAL A 80 3.03 -14.03 -8.71
C VAL A 80 3.54 -12.90 -9.61
N HIS A 81 4.54 -13.16 -10.44
CA HIS A 81 5.07 -12.20 -11.40
C HIS A 81 4.17 -11.99 -12.62
N ASP A 82 3.20 -12.88 -12.82
CA ASP A 82 2.18 -12.74 -13.86
C ASP A 82 0.99 -11.86 -13.43
N LEU A 83 0.97 -11.39 -12.17
CA LEU A 83 -0.06 -10.48 -11.69
C LEU A 83 0.07 -9.11 -12.39
N GLU A 84 -1.06 -8.63 -12.88
CA GLU A 84 -1.18 -7.39 -13.64
C GLU A 84 -2.15 -6.42 -12.96
N PRO A 85 -2.11 -5.12 -13.28
CA PRO A 85 -3.08 -4.15 -12.77
C PRO A 85 -4.54 -4.54 -13.02
N GLU A 86 -4.79 -5.30 -14.08
CA GLU A 86 -6.11 -5.81 -14.47
C GLU A 86 -6.67 -6.87 -13.49
N ASP A 87 -5.81 -7.53 -12.72
CA ASP A 87 -6.21 -8.48 -11.68
C ASP A 87 -6.72 -7.77 -10.40
N MET A 88 -6.52 -6.46 -10.33
CA MET A 88 -6.90 -5.65 -9.18
C MET A 88 -8.14 -4.81 -9.45
N ARG A 89 -8.82 -4.40 -8.37
CA ARG A 89 -9.91 -3.41 -8.41
C ARG A 89 -9.73 -2.42 -7.26
N ALA A 90 -9.82 -1.14 -7.60
CA ALA A 90 -9.81 -0.07 -6.59
C ALA A 90 -11.15 -0.04 -5.87
N MET A 91 -11.11 0.07 -4.55
CA MET A 91 -12.31 0.10 -3.72
C MET A 91 -12.94 1.49 -3.62
N THR A 92 -12.16 2.54 -3.91
CA THR A 92 -12.61 3.94 -3.87
C THR A 92 -12.24 4.67 -5.16
N ILE A 93 -12.95 5.76 -5.44
CA ILE A 93 -12.67 6.63 -6.60
C ILE A 93 -11.27 7.23 -6.48
N GLU A 94 -10.87 7.66 -5.27
CA GLU A 94 -9.55 8.23 -5.01
C GLU A 94 -8.44 7.21 -5.30
N ALA A 95 -8.60 5.98 -4.82
CA ALA A 95 -7.65 4.91 -5.09
C ALA A 95 -7.55 4.64 -6.60
N SER A 96 -8.68 4.59 -7.32
CA SER A 96 -8.71 4.43 -8.77
C SER A 96 -8.00 5.57 -9.50
N ALA A 97 -8.25 6.82 -9.08
CA ALA A 97 -7.65 8.02 -9.68
C ALA A 97 -6.13 8.07 -9.49
N ILE A 98 -5.65 7.69 -8.30
CA ILE A 98 -4.21 7.70 -7.96
C ILE A 98 -3.45 6.56 -8.63
N THR A 99 -4.03 5.35 -8.63
CA THR A 99 -3.35 4.14 -9.10
C THR A 99 -3.58 3.81 -10.57
N GLY A 100 -4.63 4.37 -11.18
CA GLY A 100 -5.07 4.00 -12.53
C GLY A 100 -5.70 2.60 -12.62
N ILE A 101 -6.00 1.97 -11.47
CA ILE A 101 -6.66 0.66 -11.41
C ILE A 101 -8.17 0.85 -11.56
N PRO A 102 -8.87 -0.03 -12.33
CA PRO A 102 -10.31 0.05 -12.48
C PRO A 102 -11.05 0.02 -11.14
N LEU A 103 -12.09 0.86 -11.01
CA LEU A 103 -12.95 0.87 -9.83
C LEU A 103 -13.76 -0.43 -9.77
N VAL A 104 -13.95 -0.97 -8.57
CA VAL A 104 -14.78 -2.16 -8.35
C VAL A 104 -16.17 -1.99 -8.96
N GLY A 105 -16.66 -3.00 -9.67
CA GLY A 105 -17.94 -2.97 -10.38
C GLY A 105 -17.92 -2.21 -11.72
N THR A 106 -16.75 -1.77 -12.19
CA THR A 106 -16.58 -1.11 -13.48
C THR A 106 -15.39 -1.70 -14.25
N ASP A 107 -15.33 -1.43 -15.56
CA ASP A 107 -14.21 -1.82 -16.44
C ASP A 107 -13.29 -0.63 -16.76
N PHE A 108 -13.45 0.49 -16.07
CA PHE A 108 -12.64 1.69 -16.31
C PHE A 108 -11.94 2.16 -15.02
N ALA A 109 -10.72 2.68 -15.21
CA ALA A 109 -9.99 3.41 -14.18
C ALA A 109 -10.37 4.89 -14.21
N PHE A 110 -10.54 5.48 -13.03
CA PHE A 110 -10.76 6.92 -12.91
C PHE A 110 -9.40 7.63 -13.03
N ARG A 111 -8.99 7.96 -14.26
CA ARG A 111 -7.70 8.62 -14.51
C ARG A 111 -7.88 10.14 -14.58
N PRO A 112 -7.12 10.94 -13.84
CA PRO A 112 -7.16 12.40 -13.91
C PRO A 112 -6.93 12.93 -15.33
N GLU A 113 -6.05 12.30 -16.09
CA GLU A 113 -5.76 12.67 -17.48
C GLU A 113 -6.96 12.44 -18.39
N SER A 114 -7.69 11.34 -18.23
CA SER A 114 -8.90 11.08 -19.00
C SER A 114 -10.04 12.05 -18.66
N PHE A 115 -10.06 12.54 -17.41
CA PHE A 115 -10.99 13.55 -16.97
C PHE A 115 -10.67 14.94 -17.56
N ALA A 116 -9.38 15.30 -17.56
CA ALA A 116 -8.91 16.53 -18.21
C ALA A 116 -9.18 16.51 -19.71
N ASP A 117 -8.90 15.40 -20.39
CA ASP A 117 -9.21 15.23 -21.81
C ASP A 117 -10.71 15.26 -22.10
N ALA A 118 -11.55 14.69 -21.24
CA ALA A 118 -13.00 14.74 -21.39
C ALA A 118 -13.54 16.17 -21.24
N ILE A 119 -13.02 16.93 -20.27
CA ILE A 119 -13.36 18.36 -20.11
C ILE A 119 -12.91 19.17 -21.31
N MET A 120 -11.66 18.97 -21.78
CA MET A 120 -11.13 19.68 -22.94
C MET A 120 -11.94 19.38 -24.21
N ARG A 121 -12.34 18.13 -24.43
CA ARG A 121 -13.23 17.75 -25.56
C ARG A 121 -14.61 18.39 -25.45
N ALA A 122 -15.18 18.44 -24.24
CA ALA A 122 -16.47 19.09 -24.02
C ALA A 122 -16.40 20.60 -24.27
N MET A 123 -15.34 21.26 -23.83
CA MET A 123 -15.12 22.70 -24.08
C MET A 123 -14.87 23.01 -25.55
N THR A 124 -14.11 22.19 -26.27
CA THR A 124 -13.88 22.38 -27.72
C THR A 124 -15.14 22.11 -28.55
N ALA A 125 -15.99 21.14 -28.16
CA ALA A 125 -17.25 20.88 -28.81
C ALA A 125 -18.25 22.04 -28.68
N GLN A 126 -18.25 22.74 -27.56
CA GLN A 126 -19.09 23.93 -27.35
C GLN A 126 -18.65 25.14 -28.18
N THR A 127 -17.34 25.32 -28.38
CA THR A 127 -16.81 26.40 -29.21
C THR A 127 -17.09 26.19 -30.71
N THR A 128 -17.12 24.95 -31.18
CA THR A 128 -17.44 24.66 -32.60
C THR A 128 -18.92 24.81 -32.96
N ASN A 129 -19.84 24.55 -32.00
CA ASN A 129 -21.28 24.73 -32.22
C ASN A 129 -21.70 26.19 -32.14
N GLY A 130 -21.00 27.05 -31.41
CA GLY A 130 -21.29 28.48 -31.32
C GLY A 130 -20.91 29.27 -32.59
N HIS A 131 -20.11 28.71 -33.50
CA HIS A 131 -19.68 29.39 -34.74
C HIS A 131 -20.61 29.09 -35.96
N SER A 132 -21.42 28.03 -35.88
CA SER A 132 -22.36 27.64 -36.95
C SER A 132 -23.67 28.44 -36.93
N ASP A 133 -24.08 28.90 -35.76
CA ASP A 133 -25.34 29.63 -35.64
C ASP A 133 -25.27 31.14 -35.98
N GLN A 134 -24.06 31.72 -36.03
CA GLN A 134 -23.88 33.12 -36.46
C GLN A 134 -23.85 33.33 -37.98
N LYS A 135 -23.70 32.27 -38.79
CA LYS A 135 -23.76 32.38 -40.27
C LYS A 135 -25.15 32.23 -40.89
N ALA A 136 -26.13 31.77 -40.11
CA ALA A 136 -27.49 31.56 -40.63
C ALA A 136 -28.43 32.79 -40.44
N SER A 137 -27.94 33.88 -39.82
CA SER A 137 -28.75 35.07 -39.54
C SER A 137 -28.45 36.29 -40.45
N LEU A 138 -27.72 36.11 -41.53
CA LEU A 138 -27.33 37.18 -42.48
C LEU A 138 -27.65 36.81 -43.94
N ILE A 139 -28.88 36.31 -44.23
CA ILE A 139 -29.45 36.28 -45.58
C ILE A 139 -30.91 36.69 -45.50
#